data_98e91c01002bbfd80daac800397beb13
#
_entry.id   98e91c01002bbfd80daac800397beb13
#
_cell.length_a   1.000
_cell.length_b   1.000
_cell.length_c   1.000
_cell.angle_alpha   90.00
_cell.angle_beta   90.00
_cell.angle_gamma   90.00
#
_symmetry.space_group_name_H-M   'P 1'
#
loop_
_entity.id
_entity.type
_entity.pdbx_description
1 polymer ?
#
loop_
_entity_poly.entity_id
_entity_poly.type
_entity_poly.pdbx_seq_one_letter_code
_entity_poly.pdbx_strand_id
1 'polypeptide(L)'
;MKIDITLKITPKMVKDAQGNEKKALVGHLGTHFDVMDKEFPLDYTERKAVVFDVSHVKDREIDISDIAIDQVEKEMFVAFYTGFIETVGYGTKEYFSKHPQLSNELLEELLKRNISMIGIDFTGVRRGKEHT
;
A
#
# COMPACT_ATOMS: atom_id res chain seq x y z
N MET A 1 19.58 1.27 11.76
CA MET A 1 18.45 1.92 12.46
C MET A 1 17.18 1.13 12.16
N LYS A 2 16.37 0.85 13.15
CA LYS A 2 15.05 0.21 12.96
C LYS A 2 13.98 1.27 13.17
N ILE A 3 13.02 1.35 12.24
CA ILE A 3 11.92 2.31 12.30
C ILE A 3 10.61 1.51 12.23
N ASP A 4 9.75 1.70 13.20
CA ASP A 4 8.40 1.13 13.20
C ASP A 4 7.47 2.04 12.38
N ILE A 5 6.95 1.50 11.29
CA ILE A 5 6.02 2.20 10.37
C ILE A 5 4.59 1.66 10.46
N THR A 6 4.30 0.84 11.49
CA THR A 6 2.97 0.25 11.62
C THR A 6 1.93 1.27 12.12
N LEU A 7 0.72 1.15 11.62
CA LEU A 7 -0.42 1.92 12.10
C LEU A 7 -0.76 1.48 13.53
N LYS A 8 -0.79 2.42 14.48
CA LYS A 8 -1.24 2.15 15.85
C LYS A 8 -2.74 1.90 15.87
N ILE A 9 -3.14 0.68 16.19
CA ILE A 9 -4.54 0.29 16.29
C ILE A 9 -5.13 0.80 17.60
N THR A 10 -6.27 1.48 17.50
CA THR A 10 -7.00 2.03 18.64
C THR A 10 -8.23 1.16 18.96
N PRO A 11 -8.77 1.22 20.22
CA PRO A 11 -10.02 0.55 20.56
C PRO A 11 -11.19 0.94 19.65
N LYS A 12 -11.22 2.19 19.18
CA LYS A 12 -12.23 2.66 18.21
C LYS A 12 -12.13 1.92 16.89
N MET A 13 -10.92 1.78 16.34
CA MET A 13 -10.69 1.05 15.07
C MET A 13 -11.15 -0.41 15.18
N VAL A 14 -10.86 -1.06 16.31
CA VAL A 14 -11.32 -2.44 16.57
C VAL A 14 -12.85 -2.50 16.60
N LYS A 15 -13.49 -1.57 17.31
CA LYS A 15 -14.96 -1.49 17.39
C LYS A 15 -15.58 -1.25 16.01
N ASP A 16 -15.04 -0.33 15.24
CA ASP A 16 -15.54 0.01 13.91
C ASP A 16 -15.35 -1.15 12.90
N ALA A 17 -14.40 -2.05 13.15
CA ALA A 17 -14.16 -3.24 12.34
C ALA A 17 -15.04 -4.43 12.71
N GLN A 18 -15.71 -4.40 13.87
CA GLN A 18 -16.61 -5.47 14.29
C GLN A 18 -17.76 -5.64 13.30
N GLY A 19 -18.04 -6.88 12.91
CA GLY A 19 -19.03 -7.18 11.87
C GLY A 19 -18.54 -7.01 10.43
N ASN A 20 -17.32 -6.55 10.21
CA ASN A 20 -16.68 -6.55 8.92
C ASN A 20 -15.72 -7.73 8.78
N GLU A 21 -16.21 -8.82 8.19
CA GLU A 21 -15.46 -10.06 8.04
C GLU A 21 -14.15 -9.87 7.26
N LYS A 22 -14.18 -9.05 6.21
CA LYS A 22 -13.00 -8.77 5.37
C LYS A 22 -11.87 -8.08 6.15
N LYS A 23 -12.21 -7.26 7.14
CA LYS A 23 -11.20 -6.60 7.98
C LYS A 23 -10.75 -7.47 9.16
N ALA A 24 -11.71 -7.99 9.91
CA ALA A 24 -11.45 -8.63 11.18
C ALA A 24 -10.94 -10.07 11.05
N LEU A 25 -11.52 -10.86 10.13
CA LEU A 25 -11.23 -12.30 10.03
C LEU A 25 -10.03 -12.62 9.13
N VAL A 26 -9.73 -11.76 8.14
CA VAL A 26 -8.63 -12.01 7.21
C VAL A 26 -7.40 -11.12 7.44
N GLY A 27 -7.34 -10.43 8.56
CA GLY A 27 -6.16 -9.67 8.96
C GLY A 27 -5.95 -8.33 8.25
N HIS A 28 -6.97 -7.78 7.58
CA HIS A 28 -6.87 -6.50 6.86
C HIS A 28 -7.04 -5.26 7.75
N LEU A 29 -7.03 -5.41 9.06
CA LEU A 29 -7.08 -4.28 9.98
C LEU A 29 -5.67 -3.75 10.26
N GLY A 30 -5.43 -2.50 9.89
CA GLY A 30 -4.15 -1.83 10.10
C GLY A 30 -3.09 -2.20 9.06
N THR A 31 -1.83 -2.13 9.45
CA THR A 31 -0.71 -2.47 8.58
C THR A 31 -0.59 -3.99 8.45
N HIS A 32 -0.61 -4.48 7.23
CA HIS A 32 -0.58 -5.92 6.92
C HIS A 32 0.09 -6.19 5.58
N PHE A 33 0.43 -7.44 5.33
CA PHE A 33 0.78 -7.94 4.01
C PHE A 33 -0.47 -8.57 3.37
N ASP A 34 -0.73 -8.23 2.12
CA ASP A 34 -1.76 -8.85 1.31
C ASP A 34 -1.08 -9.73 0.25
N VAL A 35 -1.27 -11.03 0.36
CA VAL A 35 -0.63 -12.04 -0.50
C VAL A 35 -1.64 -12.90 -1.23
N MET A 36 -2.92 -12.62 -1.06
CA MET A 36 -4.04 -13.35 -1.64
C MET A 36 -4.02 -14.84 -1.28
N ASP A 37 -3.90 -15.71 -2.27
CA ASP A 37 -3.83 -17.17 -2.16
C ASP A 37 -2.40 -17.71 -2.10
N LYS A 38 -1.40 -16.84 -1.95
CA LYS A 38 0.01 -17.20 -1.95
C LYS A 38 0.58 -17.17 -0.53
N GLU A 39 1.63 -17.93 -0.31
CA GLU A 39 2.45 -17.82 0.90
C GLU A 39 3.34 -16.57 0.83
N PHE A 40 3.48 -15.88 1.96
CA PHE A 40 4.46 -14.79 2.07
C PHE A 40 5.87 -15.39 2.18
N PRO A 41 6.77 -15.11 1.23
CA PRO A 41 8.13 -15.65 1.30
C PRO A 41 8.88 -15.09 2.51
N LEU A 42 9.45 -15.94 3.35
CA LEU A 42 10.19 -15.50 4.54
C LEU A 42 11.38 -14.58 4.19
N ASP A 43 11.99 -14.77 3.04
CA ASP A 43 13.07 -13.90 2.55
C ASP A 43 12.62 -12.45 2.35
N TYR A 44 11.31 -12.18 2.22
CA TYR A 44 10.76 -10.83 2.05
C TYR A 44 10.72 -10.04 3.36
N THR A 45 11.00 -10.67 4.49
CA THR A 45 11.12 -9.98 5.79
C THR A 45 12.31 -9.03 5.87
N GLU A 46 13.29 -9.19 4.97
CA GLU A 46 14.45 -8.31 4.86
C GLU A 46 14.71 -7.98 3.40
N ARG A 47 14.44 -6.74 3.00
CA ARG A 47 14.60 -6.25 1.63
C ARG A 47 15.21 -4.85 1.62
N LYS A 48 16.02 -4.60 0.59
CA LYS A 48 16.38 -3.23 0.21
C LYS A 48 15.10 -2.48 -0.17
N ALA A 49 14.96 -1.25 0.27
CA ALA A 49 13.73 -0.48 0.07
C ALA A 49 14.00 0.88 -0.55
N VAL A 50 13.02 1.38 -1.29
CA VAL A 50 12.93 2.76 -1.72
C VAL A 50 11.54 3.30 -1.39
N VAL A 51 11.47 4.54 -0.91
CA VAL A 51 10.21 5.25 -0.65
C VAL A 51 10.13 6.44 -1.59
N PHE A 52 9.07 6.50 -2.38
CA PHE A 52 8.77 7.64 -3.22
C PHE A 52 7.73 8.54 -2.56
N ASP A 53 8.07 9.79 -2.32
CA ASP A 53 7.11 10.81 -1.90
C ASP A 53 6.35 11.30 -3.13
N VAL A 54 5.10 10.85 -3.24
CA VAL A 54 4.15 11.22 -4.28
C VAL A 54 2.97 12.01 -3.72
N SER A 55 3.14 12.62 -2.56
CA SER A 55 2.11 13.42 -1.88
C SER A 55 1.66 14.65 -2.68
N HIS A 56 2.47 15.08 -3.64
CA HIS A 56 2.15 16.17 -4.57
C HIS A 56 1.17 15.77 -5.67
N VAL A 57 0.99 14.46 -5.94
CA VAL A 57 0.06 13.98 -6.97
C VAL A 57 -1.37 14.02 -6.44
N LYS A 58 -2.22 14.82 -7.05
CA LYS A 58 -3.63 15.01 -6.67
C LYS A 58 -4.53 14.84 -7.88
N ASP A 59 -5.72 14.29 -7.64
CA ASP A 59 -6.81 14.19 -8.63
C ASP A 59 -6.46 13.44 -9.93
N ARG A 60 -5.41 12.65 -9.93
CA ARG A 60 -4.99 11.75 -11.01
C ARG A 60 -4.26 10.53 -10.48
N GLU A 61 -4.02 9.57 -11.34
CA GLU A 61 -3.20 8.40 -11.02
C GLU A 61 -1.72 8.79 -10.84
N ILE A 62 -1.04 8.06 -9.95
CA ILE A 62 0.41 8.13 -9.80
C ILE A 62 1.03 7.33 -10.93
N ASP A 63 1.90 7.95 -11.70
CA ASP A 63 2.48 7.35 -12.90
C ASP A 63 4.01 7.25 -12.82
N ILE A 64 4.62 6.59 -13.79
CA ILE A 64 6.08 6.40 -13.89
C ILE A 64 6.82 7.74 -13.82
N SER A 65 6.27 8.78 -14.44
CA SER A 65 6.88 10.13 -14.46
C SER A 65 6.89 10.82 -13.08
N ASP A 66 6.14 10.32 -12.11
CA ASP A 66 6.09 10.89 -10.76
C ASP A 66 7.20 10.38 -9.84
N ILE A 67 7.96 9.39 -10.27
CA ILE A 67 9.00 8.74 -9.48
C ILE A 67 10.33 8.64 -10.25
N ALA A 68 11.40 8.53 -9.52
CA ALA A 68 12.72 8.20 -10.07
C ALA A 68 12.81 6.68 -10.32
N ILE A 69 12.18 6.20 -11.39
CA ILE A 69 12.06 4.77 -11.71
C ILE A 69 13.41 4.04 -11.80
N ASP A 70 14.48 4.75 -12.15
CA ASP A 70 15.83 4.18 -12.22
C ASP A 70 16.40 3.77 -10.86
N GLN A 71 15.81 4.23 -9.76
CA GLN A 71 16.16 3.78 -8.41
C GLN A 71 15.55 2.43 -8.04
N VAL A 72 14.62 1.92 -8.83
CA VAL A 72 13.96 0.64 -8.60
C VAL A 72 14.80 -0.50 -9.14
N GLU A 73 15.31 -1.31 -8.23
CA GLU A 73 16.09 -2.51 -8.54
C GLU A 73 15.27 -3.78 -8.27
N LYS A 74 15.73 -4.90 -8.81
CA LYS A 74 15.16 -6.23 -8.57
C LYS A 74 15.09 -6.54 -7.07
N GLU A 75 14.02 -7.22 -6.66
CA GLU A 75 13.79 -7.70 -5.29
C GLU A 75 13.64 -6.60 -4.23
N MET A 76 13.51 -5.34 -4.63
CA MET A 76 13.24 -4.25 -3.68
C MET A 76 11.80 -4.29 -3.14
N PHE A 77 11.65 -3.73 -1.94
CA PHE A 77 10.40 -3.19 -1.44
C PHE A 77 10.25 -1.74 -1.92
N VAL A 78 9.21 -1.47 -2.70
CA VAL A 78 8.93 -0.14 -3.27
C VAL A 78 7.71 0.45 -2.59
N ALA A 79 7.88 1.53 -1.85
CA ALA A 79 6.80 2.18 -1.12
C ALA A 79 6.43 3.55 -1.71
N PHE A 80 5.15 3.87 -1.68
CA PHE A 80 4.58 5.13 -2.13
C PHE A 80 3.96 5.86 -0.94
N TYR A 81 4.52 7.02 -0.60
CA TYR A 81 3.96 7.89 0.42
C TYR A 81 3.09 8.96 -0.25
N THR A 82 1.80 8.96 0.06
CA THR A 82 0.83 9.93 -0.46
C THR A 82 0.35 10.92 0.61
N GLY A 83 0.50 10.58 1.89
CA GLY A 83 -0.09 11.31 3.01
C GLY A 83 -1.61 11.18 3.10
N PHE A 84 -2.22 10.29 2.29
CA PHE A 84 -3.69 10.17 2.22
C PHE A 84 -4.29 9.70 3.53
N ILE A 85 -3.68 8.70 4.18
CA ILE A 85 -4.15 8.19 5.48
C ILE A 85 -4.13 9.27 6.57
N GLU A 86 -3.16 10.18 6.52
CA GLU A 86 -3.05 11.30 7.47
C GLU A 86 -4.11 12.37 7.21
N THR A 87 -4.46 12.57 5.93
CA THR A 87 -5.41 13.59 5.49
C THR A 87 -6.86 13.21 5.80
N VAL A 88 -7.27 11.99 5.48
CA VAL A 88 -8.69 11.57 5.57
C VAL A 88 -8.99 10.71 6.79
N GLY A 89 -7.98 10.17 7.43
CA GLY A 89 -8.10 9.25 8.57
C GLY A 89 -8.42 7.82 8.14
N TYR A 90 -7.76 6.88 8.81
CA TYR A 90 -7.93 5.46 8.57
C TYR A 90 -9.37 4.99 8.85
N GLY A 91 -9.92 4.20 7.93
CA GLY A 91 -11.20 3.51 8.11
C GLY A 91 -12.44 4.38 7.83
N THR A 92 -12.28 5.63 7.38
CA THR A 92 -13.40 6.47 6.96
C THR A 92 -13.96 5.99 5.61
N LYS A 93 -15.20 6.39 5.29
CA LYS A 93 -15.78 6.11 3.97
C LYS A 93 -14.92 6.69 2.84
N GLU A 94 -14.37 7.88 3.05
CA GLU A 94 -13.51 8.55 2.09
C GLU A 94 -12.20 7.78 1.87
N TYR A 95 -11.60 7.25 2.95
CA TYR A 95 -10.41 6.40 2.88
C TYR A 95 -10.59 5.22 1.92
N PHE A 96 -11.75 4.57 1.94
CA PHE A 96 -12.02 3.42 1.08
C PHE A 96 -12.46 3.78 -0.34
N SER A 97 -13.14 4.92 -0.53
CA SER A 97 -13.77 5.25 -1.82
C SER A 97 -12.97 6.20 -2.69
N LYS A 98 -12.09 7.02 -2.09
CA LYS A 98 -11.38 8.10 -2.79
C LYS A 98 -9.86 8.00 -2.73
N HIS A 99 -9.33 6.85 -2.31
CA HIS A 99 -7.88 6.67 -2.21
C HIS A 99 -7.16 6.87 -3.55
N PRO A 100 -5.89 7.30 -3.53
CA PRO A 100 -5.04 7.36 -4.72
C PRO A 100 -4.98 6.03 -5.45
N GLN A 101 -4.49 6.05 -6.68
CA GLN A 101 -4.27 4.85 -7.48
C GLN A 101 -2.93 4.94 -8.19
N LEU A 102 -2.28 3.80 -8.38
CA LEU A 102 -1.13 3.67 -9.29
C LEU A 102 -1.65 3.42 -10.71
N SER A 103 -1.00 3.98 -11.73
CA SER A 103 -1.35 3.70 -13.12
C SER A 103 -1.03 2.24 -13.50
N ASN A 104 -1.71 1.71 -14.50
CA ASN A 104 -1.41 0.38 -15.01
C ASN A 104 0.03 0.31 -15.55
N GLU A 105 0.47 1.36 -16.22
CA GLU A 105 1.81 1.48 -16.79
C GLU A 105 2.88 1.41 -15.69
N LEU A 106 2.66 2.09 -14.56
CA LEU A 106 3.56 2.01 -13.40
C LEU A 106 3.59 0.60 -12.81
N LEU A 107 2.43 -0.02 -12.63
CA LEU A 107 2.35 -1.39 -12.10
C LEU A 107 3.05 -2.40 -13.02
N GLU A 108 2.84 -2.31 -14.32
CA GLU A 108 3.53 -3.17 -15.31
C GLU A 108 5.05 -2.98 -15.28
N GLU A 109 5.52 -1.75 -15.17
CA GLU A 109 6.95 -1.46 -15.08
C GLU A 109 7.58 -2.02 -13.81
N LEU A 110 6.91 -1.90 -12.67
CA LEU A 110 7.35 -2.50 -11.41
C LEU A 110 7.41 -4.03 -11.48
N LEU A 111 6.42 -4.66 -12.12
CA LEU A 111 6.43 -6.10 -12.37
C LEU A 111 7.58 -6.53 -13.28
N LYS A 112 7.87 -5.81 -14.35
CA LYS A 112 9.02 -6.07 -15.24
C LYS A 112 10.35 -6.00 -14.50
N ARG A 113 10.46 -5.13 -13.50
CA ARG A 113 11.65 -4.99 -12.66
C ARG A 113 11.77 -6.06 -11.59
N ASN A 114 10.80 -6.96 -11.47
CA ASN A 114 10.79 -8.06 -10.49
C ASN A 114 11.00 -7.57 -9.05
N ILE A 115 10.29 -6.53 -8.64
CA ILE A 115 10.29 -6.08 -7.25
C ILE A 115 9.66 -7.14 -6.34
N SER A 116 9.94 -7.10 -5.04
CA SER A 116 9.37 -8.07 -4.10
C SER A 116 8.02 -7.64 -3.55
N MET A 117 7.84 -6.36 -3.26
CA MET A 117 6.62 -5.85 -2.60
C MET A 117 6.36 -4.41 -3.00
N ILE A 118 5.09 -4.03 -3.00
CA ILE A 118 4.62 -2.64 -3.05
C ILE A 118 4.10 -2.25 -1.66
N GLY A 119 4.53 -1.10 -1.15
CA GLY A 119 3.99 -0.49 0.05
C GLY A 119 3.16 0.75 -0.28
N ILE A 120 2.03 0.92 0.37
CA ILE A 120 1.12 2.05 0.18
C ILE A 120 0.54 2.51 1.52
N ASP A 121 0.21 3.79 1.64
CA ASP A 121 -0.47 4.39 2.77
C ASP A 121 -1.97 4.63 2.50
N PHE A 122 -2.56 3.78 1.66
CA PHE A 122 -3.97 3.82 1.28
C PHE A 122 -4.50 2.39 1.04
N THR A 123 -5.77 2.23 0.69
CA THR A 123 -6.48 0.95 0.80
C THR A 123 -6.04 -0.11 -0.21
N GLY A 124 -5.71 0.27 -1.43
CA GLY A 124 -5.37 -0.67 -2.49
C GLY A 124 -4.80 0.05 -3.72
N VAL A 125 -4.02 -0.65 -4.54
CA VAL A 125 -3.31 -0.05 -5.69
C VAL A 125 -4.26 0.46 -6.79
N ARG A 126 -5.43 -0.18 -6.92
CA ARG A 126 -6.49 0.22 -7.88
C ARG A 126 -7.87 0.10 -7.21
N ARG A 127 -8.75 1.09 -7.43
CA ARG A 127 -10.12 1.02 -6.97
C ARG A 127 -10.92 0.02 -7.79
N GLY A 128 -11.69 -0.83 -7.10
CA GLY A 128 -12.54 -1.84 -7.73
C GLY A 128 -11.81 -3.01 -8.37
N LYS A 129 -10.47 -3.10 -8.19
CA LYS A 129 -9.63 -4.18 -8.72
C LYS A 129 -8.60 -4.69 -7.71
N GLU A 130 -8.89 -4.53 -6.43
CA GLU A 130 -7.93 -4.82 -5.36
C GLU A 130 -7.49 -6.29 -5.34
N HIS A 131 -8.26 -7.16 -5.99
CA HIS A 131 -8.06 -8.62 -5.95
C HIS A 131 -8.01 -9.26 -7.34
N THR A 132 -7.57 -8.52 -8.35
CA THR A 132 -7.40 -9.08 -9.71
C THR A 132 -5.95 -9.08 -10.18
#